data_4741e9c95627569c6dd0469514f93aa3
#
_entry.id   4741e9c95627569c6dd0469514f93aa3
#
_cell.length_a   1.000
_cell.length_b   1.000
_cell.length_c   1.000
_cell.angle_alpha   90.00
_cell.angle_beta   90.00
_cell.angle_gamma   90.00
#
_symmetry.space_group_name_H-M   'P 1'
#
loop_
_entity.id
_entity.type
_entity.pdbx_description
1 polymer ?
#
loop_
_entity_poly.entity_id
_entity_poly.type
_entity_poly.pdbx_seq_one_letter_code
_entity_poly.pdbx_strand_id
1 'polypeptide(L)'
;MDIIDLKIIESLKENSRISFSAISQKINKTEATVRRRVRKLIDEGIIEKFTIEYTINSKQKISATVKIEPDFKDIKRIVKELSIIEEISNIWRLSGDCGLFLKVDIDSIDKFNPLIENKISQIAGIKIIETCFITDIIK
;
A
#
# COMPACT_ATOMS: atom_id res chain seq x y z
N MET A 1 5.67 -22.30 9.17
CA MET A 1 6.43 -21.92 7.96
C MET A 1 7.81 -22.54 8.03
N ASP A 2 8.25 -23.23 6.99
CA ASP A 2 9.56 -23.89 6.91
C ASP A 2 10.39 -23.36 5.72
N ILE A 3 11.61 -23.86 5.55
CA ILE A 3 12.53 -23.44 4.47
C ILE A 3 11.92 -23.64 3.07
N ILE A 4 11.07 -24.65 2.90
CA ILE A 4 10.40 -24.91 1.62
C ILE A 4 9.35 -23.83 1.36
N ASP A 5 8.60 -23.42 2.38
CA ASP A 5 7.60 -22.35 2.28
C ASP A 5 8.28 -21.02 1.89
N LEU A 6 9.43 -20.71 2.49
CA LEU A 6 10.21 -19.51 2.14
C LEU A 6 10.65 -19.52 0.67
N LYS A 7 11.18 -20.64 0.17
CA LYS A 7 11.59 -20.76 -1.24
C LYS A 7 10.42 -20.64 -2.22
N ILE A 8 9.23 -21.11 -1.83
CA ILE A 8 8.02 -20.94 -2.63
C ILE A 8 7.64 -19.46 -2.68
N ILE A 9 7.63 -18.77 -1.52
CA ILE A 9 7.32 -17.34 -1.44
C ILE A 9 8.32 -16.51 -2.26
N GLU A 10 9.62 -16.79 -2.16
CA GLU A 10 10.65 -16.10 -2.98
C GLU A 10 10.39 -16.28 -4.47
N SER A 11 10.12 -17.49 -4.93
CA SER A 11 9.81 -17.74 -6.34
C SER A 11 8.57 -16.98 -6.82
N LEU A 12 7.54 -16.88 -5.98
CA LEU A 12 6.31 -16.14 -6.28
C LEU A 12 6.50 -14.62 -6.21
N LYS A 13 7.41 -14.13 -5.35
CA LYS A 13 7.81 -12.70 -5.32
C LYS A 13 8.55 -12.28 -6.58
N GLU A 14 9.47 -13.13 -7.07
CA GLU A 14 10.18 -12.85 -8.31
C GLU A 14 9.24 -12.87 -9.53
N ASN A 15 8.35 -13.84 -9.58
CA ASN A 15 7.38 -13.99 -10.65
C ASN A 15 6.09 -14.65 -10.15
N SER A 16 5.08 -13.85 -9.86
CA SER A 16 3.78 -14.35 -9.36
C SER A 16 3.03 -15.25 -10.36
N ARG A 17 3.45 -15.30 -11.64
CA ARG A 17 2.88 -16.15 -12.69
C ARG A 17 3.68 -17.43 -12.95
N ILE A 18 4.74 -17.69 -12.17
CA ILE A 18 5.54 -18.94 -12.29
C ILE A 18 4.63 -20.16 -12.06
N SER A 19 4.79 -21.20 -12.88
CA SER A 19 4.00 -22.42 -12.72
C SER A 19 4.46 -23.19 -11.47
N PHE A 20 3.54 -23.89 -10.83
CA PHE A 20 3.87 -24.76 -9.69
C PHE A 20 4.82 -25.89 -10.09
N SER A 21 4.75 -26.35 -11.33
CA SER A 21 5.72 -27.29 -11.90
C SER A 21 7.13 -26.71 -11.92
N ALA A 22 7.30 -25.45 -12.36
CA ALA A 22 8.61 -24.80 -12.36
C ALA A 22 9.15 -24.57 -10.92
N ILE A 23 8.29 -24.18 -9.98
CA ILE A 23 8.68 -24.08 -8.57
C ILE A 23 9.10 -25.45 -8.03
N SER A 24 8.35 -26.51 -8.35
CA SER A 24 8.63 -27.88 -7.86
C SER A 24 10.01 -28.36 -8.29
N GLN A 25 10.42 -28.06 -9.51
CA GLN A 25 11.76 -28.36 -10.01
C GLN A 25 12.85 -27.59 -9.26
N LYS A 26 12.65 -26.26 -9.04
CA LYS A 26 13.61 -25.42 -8.30
C LYS A 26 13.86 -25.91 -6.87
N ILE A 27 12.83 -26.42 -6.20
CA ILE A 27 12.92 -26.83 -4.79
C ILE A 27 13.05 -28.36 -4.59
N ASN A 28 13.15 -29.11 -5.68
CA ASN A 28 13.23 -30.58 -5.70
C ASN A 28 12.07 -31.24 -4.92
N LYS A 29 10.84 -30.88 -5.25
CA LYS A 29 9.59 -31.43 -4.68
C LYS A 29 8.61 -31.71 -5.82
N THR A 30 7.49 -32.37 -5.51
CA THR A 30 6.41 -32.57 -6.48
C THR A 30 5.54 -31.33 -6.61
N GLU A 31 4.91 -31.15 -7.77
CA GLU A 31 3.96 -30.06 -8.01
C GLU A 31 2.79 -30.12 -7.00
N ALA A 32 2.29 -31.31 -6.70
CA ALA A 32 1.24 -31.51 -5.71
C ALA A 32 1.65 -30.97 -4.32
N THR A 33 2.92 -31.15 -3.94
CA THR A 33 3.46 -30.60 -2.69
C THR A 33 3.47 -29.08 -2.73
N VAL A 34 3.92 -28.45 -3.82
CA VAL A 34 3.92 -27.01 -3.98
C VAL A 34 2.50 -26.46 -3.90
N ARG A 35 1.56 -27.03 -4.67
CA ARG A 35 0.15 -26.64 -4.68
C ARG A 35 -0.48 -26.66 -3.29
N ARG A 36 -0.27 -27.74 -2.55
CA ARG A 36 -0.79 -27.90 -1.17
C ARG A 36 -0.19 -26.85 -0.23
N ARG A 37 1.11 -26.54 -0.36
CA ARG A 37 1.77 -25.54 0.49
C ARG A 37 1.33 -24.13 0.17
N VAL A 38 1.23 -23.77 -1.09
CA VAL A 38 0.70 -22.44 -1.49
C VAL A 38 -0.71 -22.24 -0.94
N ARG A 39 -1.58 -23.27 -1.05
CA ARG A 39 -2.93 -23.20 -0.49
C ARG A 39 -2.91 -22.96 1.01
N LYS A 40 -2.07 -23.71 1.73
CA LYS A 40 -1.88 -23.55 3.19
C LYS A 40 -1.42 -22.11 3.53
N LEU A 41 -0.45 -21.56 2.78
CA LEU A 41 0.05 -20.20 3.00
C LEU A 41 -1.03 -19.12 2.78
N ILE A 42 -1.95 -19.36 1.85
CA ILE A 42 -3.12 -18.49 1.62
C ILE A 42 -4.11 -18.64 2.78
N ASP A 43 -4.45 -19.87 3.16
CA ASP A 43 -5.41 -20.14 4.23
C ASP A 43 -4.94 -19.59 5.59
N GLU A 44 -3.63 -19.58 5.83
CA GLU A 44 -2.98 -18.99 7.02
C GLU A 44 -2.79 -17.46 6.92
N GLY A 45 -3.19 -16.83 5.82
CA GLY A 45 -3.04 -15.39 5.61
C GLY A 45 -1.59 -14.91 5.41
N ILE A 46 -0.64 -15.82 5.19
CA ILE A 46 0.77 -15.49 4.91
C ILE A 46 0.90 -14.93 3.49
N ILE A 47 0.17 -15.49 2.54
CA ILE A 47 -0.04 -14.90 1.22
C ILE A 47 -1.42 -14.24 1.23
N GLU A 48 -1.43 -12.92 1.34
CA GLU A 48 -2.68 -12.15 1.41
C GLU A 48 -3.34 -12.02 0.04
N LYS A 49 -2.54 -11.80 -1.01
CA LYS A 49 -3.02 -11.62 -2.38
C LYS A 49 -1.91 -11.82 -3.41
N PHE A 50 -2.32 -12.15 -4.63
CA PHE A 50 -1.48 -12.03 -5.81
C PHE A 50 -1.80 -10.70 -6.50
N THR A 51 -0.77 -9.92 -6.81
CA THR A 51 -0.91 -8.60 -7.44
C THR A 51 0.16 -8.40 -8.51
N ILE A 52 0.00 -7.37 -9.29
CA ILE A 52 0.99 -6.92 -10.27
C ILE A 52 1.38 -5.48 -9.98
N GLU A 53 2.63 -5.18 -10.24
CA GLU A 53 3.08 -3.80 -10.42
C GLU A 53 3.03 -3.48 -11.90
N TYR A 54 2.47 -2.34 -12.26
CA TYR A 54 2.33 -1.95 -13.66
C TYR A 54 2.54 -0.46 -13.82
N THR A 55 3.10 -0.08 -14.95
CA THR A 55 3.21 1.32 -15.35
C THR A 55 2.32 1.54 -16.57
N ILE A 56 1.28 2.33 -16.41
CA ILE A 56 0.55 2.88 -17.55
C ILE A 56 1.24 4.21 -17.87
N ASN A 57 1.65 4.41 -19.12
CA ASN A 57 2.15 5.71 -19.63
C ASN A 57 1.02 6.76 -19.70
N SER A 58 0.10 6.75 -18.75
CA SER A 58 -0.87 7.80 -18.51
C SER A 58 -0.22 8.80 -17.55
N LYS A 59 -0.32 10.08 -17.86
CA LYS A 59 0.19 11.25 -17.15
C LYS A 59 0.72 10.92 -15.76
N GLN A 60 2.04 11.09 -15.58
CA GLN A 60 2.70 10.82 -14.31
C GLN A 60 1.96 11.57 -13.20
N LYS A 61 1.30 10.83 -12.29
CA LYS A 61 0.61 11.46 -11.17
C LYS A 61 1.63 12.18 -10.31
N ILE A 62 1.27 13.35 -9.86
CA ILE A 62 2.05 14.09 -8.89
C ILE A 62 1.70 13.54 -7.52
N SER A 63 2.70 13.02 -6.82
CA SER A 63 2.53 12.51 -5.47
C SER A 63 2.97 13.54 -4.44
N ALA A 64 2.24 13.66 -3.36
CA ALA A 64 2.61 14.47 -2.21
C ALA A 64 2.36 13.73 -0.91
N THR A 65 3.05 14.13 0.15
CA THR A 65 2.76 13.72 1.51
C THR A 65 2.10 14.86 2.26
N VAL A 66 1.12 14.52 3.09
CA VAL A 66 0.43 15.46 3.96
C VAL A 66 0.50 14.92 5.39
N LYS A 67 1.17 15.66 6.27
CA LYS A 67 1.21 15.37 7.70
C LYS A 67 0.06 16.08 8.38
N ILE A 68 -0.73 15.35 9.12
CA ILE A 68 -1.85 15.88 9.87
C ILE A 68 -1.77 15.50 11.35
N GLU A 69 -2.20 16.41 12.20
CA GLU A 69 -2.44 16.21 13.63
C GLU A 69 -3.95 16.02 13.83
N PRO A 70 -4.41 14.78 14.12
CA PRO A 70 -5.82 14.51 14.35
C PRO A 70 -6.19 14.73 15.81
N ASP A 71 -7.46 15.07 16.09
CA ASP A 71 -7.99 14.85 17.43
C ASP A 71 -8.09 13.33 17.67
N PHE A 72 -7.25 12.83 18.56
CA PHE A 72 -7.17 11.39 18.86
C PHE A 72 -8.45 10.81 19.45
N LYS A 73 -9.34 11.63 20.00
CA LYS A 73 -10.66 11.18 20.47
C LYS A 73 -11.54 10.72 19.31
N ASP A 74 -11.37 11.34 18.14
CA ASP A 74 -12.16 11.11 16.94
C ASP A 74 -11.41 10.32 15.85
N ILE A 75 -10.25 9.77 16.18
CA ILE A 75 -9.33 9.16 15.20
C ILE A 75 -10.01 8.14 14.28
N LYS A 76 -10.94 7.32 14.78
CA LYS A 76 -11.64 6.31 13.97
C LYS A 76 -12.54 6.95 12.91
N ARG A 77 -13.23 8.03 13.26
CA ARG A 77 -14.08 8.81 12.34
C ARG A 77 -13.20 9.49 11.30
N ILE A 78 -12.15 10.18 11.73
CA ILE A 78 -11.21 10.90 10.86
C ILE A 78 -10.59 9.96 9.84
N VAL A 79 -10.06 8.80 10.25
CA VAL A 79 -9.47 7.81 9.34
C VAL A 79 -10.50 7.30 8.34
N LYS A 80 -11.75 7.06 8.76
CA LYS A 80 -12.81 6.63 7.86
C LYS A 80 -13.14 7.70 6.82
N GLU A 81 -13.25 8.96 7.21
CA GLU A 81 -13.51 10.07 6.29
C GLU A 81 -12.36 10.29 5.30
N LEU A 82 -11.12 10.21 5.77
CA LEU A 82 -9.94 10.27 4.90
C LEU A 82 -9.88 9.12 3.90
N SER A 83 -10.28 7.90 4.31
CA SER A 83 -10.23 6.71 3.45
C SER A 83 -11.21 6.73 2.28
N ILE A 84 -12.21 7.63 2.29
CA ILE A 84 -13.17 7.79 1.20
C ILE A 84 -12.63 8.73 0.10
N ILE A 85 -11.61 9.54 0.40
CA ILE A 85 -11.02 10.47 -0.56
C ILE A 85 -10.16 9.70 -1.56
N GLU A 86 -10.56 9.67 -2.82
CA GLU A 86 -9.93 8.86 -3.88
C GLU A 86 -8.46 9.25 -4.13
N GLU A 87 -8.11 10.50 -3.95
CA GLU A 87 -6.76 11.00 -4.14
C GLU A 87 -5.80 10.55 -3.03
N ILE A 88 -6.31 10.03 -1.90
CA ILE A 88 -5.47 9.49 -0.81
C ILE A 88 -5.16 8.03 -1.10
N SER A 89 -3.94 7.74 -1.46
CA SER A 89 -3.48 6.38 -1.78
C SER A 89 -3.03 5.58 -0.55
N ASN A 90 -2.51 6.25 0.47
CA ASN A 90 -2.05 5.62 1.71
C ASN A 90 -2.30 6.51 2.92
N ILE A 91 -2.58 5.87 4.05
CA ILE A 91 -2.70 6.51 5.36
C ILE A 91 -1.82 5.73 6.34
N TRP A 92 -0.83 6.39 6.93
CA TRP A 92 0.01 5.82 7.98
C TRP A 92 -0.25 6.52 9.31
N ARG A 93 -0.44 5.72 10.35
CA ARG A 93 -0.43 6.22 11.73
C ARG A 93 0.96 6.03 12.29
N LEU A 94 1.57 7.12 12.72
CA LEU A 94 2.90 7.10 13.31
C LEU A 94 2.81 7.08 14.84
N SER A 95 3.84 6.53 15.47
CA SER A 95 3.95 6.52 16.95
C SER A 95 4.29 7.90 17.51
N GLY A 96 3.98 8.11 18.77
CA GLY A 96 4.20 9.40 19.47
C GLY A 96 3.30 10.50 18.92
N ASP A 97 3.78 11.74 18.95
CA ASP A 97 3.03 12.93 18.56
C ASP A 97 3.09 13.22 17.04
N CYS A 98 3.52 12.23 16.24
CA CYS A 98 3.68 12.41 14.81
C CYS A 98 2.36 12.45 14.02
N GLY A 99 1.24 11.99 14.61
CA GLY A 99 -0.07 12.04 13.99
C GLY A 99 -0.28 11.05 12.85
N LEU A 100 -0.88 11.51 11.75
CA LEU A 100 -1.09 10.72 10.54
C LEU A 100 -0.28 11.31 9.38
N PHE A 101 0.24 10.42 8.56
CA PHE A 101 0.83 10.75 7.26
C PHE A 101 -0.05 10.21 6.16
N LEU A 102 -0.38 11.06 5.21
CA LEU A 102 -1.13 10.70 4.01
C LEU A 102 -0.20 10.75 2.82
N LYS A 103 -0.34 9.79 1.90
CA LYS A 103 0.16 9.94 0.54
C LYS A 103 -1.02 10.29 -0.34
N VAL A 104 -0.91 11.36 -1.10
CA VAL A 104 -1.91 11.80 -2.07
C VAL A 104 -1.32 11.76 -3.47
N ASP A 105 -2.12 11.32 -4.43
CA ASP A 105 -1.75 11.22 -5.83
C ASP A 105 -2.75 12.01 -6.67
N ILE A 106 -2.27 13.05 -7.35
CA ILE A 106 -3.07 13.98 -8.16
C ILE A 106 -2.60 14.02 -9.62
N ASP A 107 -3.51 14.32 -10.54
CA ASP A 107 -3.18 14.34 -11.96
C ASP A 107 -2.42 15.62 -12.38
N SER A 108 -2.54 16.70 -11.62
CA SER A 108 -1.90 17.98 -11.88
C SER A 108 -1.79 18.81 -10.61
N ILE A 109 -0.80 19.71 -10.56
CA ILE A 109 -0.46 20.47 -9.35
C ILE A 109 -1.56 21.45 -8.92
N ASP A 110 -2.34 21.96 -9.85
CA ASP A 110 -3.48 22.85 -9.60
C ASP A 110 -4.61 22.16 -8.81
N LYS A 111 -4.67 20.83 -8.83
CA LYS A 111 -5.63 20.05 -8.03
C LYS A 111 -5.22 19.89 -6.56
N PHE A 112 -3.98 20.23 -6.21
CA PHE A 112 -3.48 20.03 -4.84
C PHE A 112 -4.20 20.93 -3.83
N ASN A 113 -4.22 22.25 -4.06
CA ASN A 113 -4.88 23.19 -3.13
C ASN A 113 -6.37 22.89 -2.96
N PRO A 114 -7.16 22.66 -4.03
CA PRO A 114 -8.54 22.22 -3.88
C PRO A 114 -8.72 20.93 -3.06
N LEU A 115 -7.82 19.95 -3.20
CA LEU A 115 -7.85 18.73 -2.38
C LEU A 115 -7.64 19.05 -0.89
N ILE A 116 -6.65 19.89 -0.59
CA ILE A 116 -6.35 20.28 0.79
C ILE A 116 -7.50 21.10 1.39
N GLU A 117 -7.95 22.15 0.69
CA GLU A 117 -8.91 23.12 1.24
C GLU A 117 -10.35 22.59 1.26
N ASN A 118 -10.78 21.89 0.19
CA ASN A 118 -12.17 21.50 0.02
C ASN A 118 -12.49 20.08 0.46
N LYS A 119 -11.47 19.21 0.65
CA LYS A 119 -11.68 17.83 1.10
C LYS A 119 -11.03 17.58 2.45
N ILE A 120 -9.71 17.66 2.55
CA ILE A 120 -8.99 17.27 3.77
C ILE A 120 -9.27 18.24 4.92
N SER A 121 -9.15 19.54 4.72
CA SER A 121 -9.36 20.56 5.77
C SER A 121 -10.81 20.69 6.23
N GLN A 122 -11.76 20.13 5.48
CA GLN A 122 -13.19 20.13 5.88
C GLN A 122 -13.51 19.06 6.92
N ILE A 123 -12.61 18.09 7.13
CA ILE A 123 -12.80 17.07 8.14
C ILE A 123 -12.55 17.68 9.53
N ALA A 124 -13.57 17.70 10.37
CA ALA A 124 -13.46 18.27 11.71
C ALA A 124 -12.43 17.50 12.56
N GLY A 125 -11.64 18.22 13.36
CA GLY A 125 -10.64 17.64 14.25
C GLY A 125 -9.31 17.31 13.57
N ILE A 126 -9.02 17.92 12.42
CA ILE A 126 -7.74 17.80 11.73
C ILE A 126 -7.04 19.16 11.73
N LYS A 127 -5.71 19.12 11.96
CA LYS A 127 -4.80 20.22 11.68
C LYS A 127 -3.73 19.74 10.72
N ILE A 128 -3.59 20.40 9.56
CA ILE A 128 -2.52 20.12 8.62
C ILE A 128 -1.25 20.78 9.14
N ILE A 129 -0.19 19.98 9.28
CA ILE A 129 1.10 20.43 9.84
C ILE A 129 2.09 20.74 8.71
N GLU A 130 2.16 19.84 7.72
CA GLU A 130 3.16 19.91 6.67
C GLU A 130 2.66 19.25 5.40
N THR A 131 3.06 19.80 4.27
CA THR A 131 2.81 19.20 2.95
C THR A 131 4.09 19.22 2.13
N CYS A 132 4.46 18.08 1.53
CA CYS A 132 5.66 17.96 0.71
C CYS A 132 5.35 17.20 -0.59
N PHE A 133 5.78 17.74 -1.73
CA PHE A 133 5.72 16.99 -2.99
C PHE A 133 6.85 15.98 -3.06
N ILE A 134 6.54 14.77 -3.56
CA ILE A 134 7.53 13.75 -3.84
C ILE A 134 8.14 14.07 -5.21
N THR A 135 9.40 14.45 -5.22
CA THR A 135 10.10 14.85 -6.45
C THR A 135 10.72 13.67 -7.16
N ASP A 136 11.10 12.62 -6.41
CA ASP A 136 11.74 11.43 -6.96
C ASP A 136 11.50 10.22 -6.04
N ILE A 137 11.51 9.04 -6.62
CA ILE A 137 11.46 7.75 -5.91
C ILE A 137 12.78 7.03 -6.21
N ILE A 138 13.66 6.99 -5.21
CA ILE A 138 15.02 6.47 -5.38
C ILE A 138 15.05 4.93 -5.28
N LYS A 139 14.05 4.30 -4.62
CA LYS A 139 14.00 2.85 -4.43
C LYS A 139 12.56 2.36 -4.25
#